data_2ab4f84cf7f5be032733e7745d8cb044
#
_entry.id   2ab4f84cf7f5be032733e7745d8cb044
#
_cell.length_a   1.000
_cell.length_b   1.000
_cell.length_c   1.000
_cell.angle_alpha   90.00
_cell.angle_beta   90.00
_cell.angle_gamma   90.00
#
_symmetry.space_group_name_H-M   'P 1'
#
loop_
_entity.id
_entity.type
_entity.pdbx_description
1 polymer ?
#
loop_
_entity_poly.entity_id
_entity_poly.type
_entity_poly.pdbx_seq_one_letter_code
_entity_poly.pdbx_strand_id
1 'polypeptide(L)'
;MSGGRAGEIRVCVVGDELVAGVGDRRGLGWVGRVVARTPQDEQPLAVFPLGIPGETTAGLVDRWRQETNRRFDDVAGASRLVLGLGRGDVLAGVSLARSRLNLANILDEAHARRLPTFVVGPPPTLTPAVNDGLRQLSAAFGDVCHRRGVPFVDSYRPLETHDDWLTDLSAGDGTHPGQAGYGLIAWLVLHGGWHAWLGLER
;
A
#
# COMPACT_ATOMS: atom_id res chain seq x y z
N MET A 1 8.83 -28.04 0.84
CA MET A 1 9.19 -27.93 -0.59
C MET A 1 8.39 -26.77 -1.17
N SER A 2 9.00 -25.60 -1.28
CA SER A 2 8.38 -24.40 -1.84
C SER A 2 8.46 -24.51 -3.37
N GLY A 3 7.35 -24.90 -4.01
CA GLY A 3 7.27 -25.05 -5.47
C GLY A 3 6.91 -23.72 -6.15
N GLY A 4 7.74 -22.69 -6.01
CA GLY A 4 7.61 -21.49 -6.84
C GLY A 4 7.93 -21.81 -8.29
N ARG A 5 7.13 -21.30 -9.25
CA ARG A 5 7.49 -21.35 -10.68
C ARG A 5 8.77 -20.54 -10.87
N ALA A 6 9.72 -21.06 -11.64
CA ALA A 6 10.91 -20.32 -12.00
C ALA A 6 10.51 -18.98 -12.65
N GLY A 7 11.01 -17.86 -12.11
CA GLY A 7 10.67 -16.52 -12.59
C GLY A 7 9.45 -15.84 -11.95
N GLU A 8 8.74 -16.47 -11.01
CA GLU A 8 7.60 -15.85 -10.31
C GLU A 8 8.05 -14.73 -9.38
N ILE A 9 7.43 -13.55 -9.48
CA ILE A 9 7.60 -12.45 -8.50
C ILE A 9 6.55 -12.61 -7.40
N ARG A 10 7.00 -12.59 -6.14
CA ARG A 10 6.15 -12.65 -4.95
C ARG A 10 6.03 -11.28 -4.32
N VAL A 11 4.83 -10.74 -4.27
CA VAL A 11 4.52 -9.41 -3.74
C VAL A 11 3.72 -9.55 -2.47
N CYS A 12 4.28 -9.17 -1.34
CA CYS A 12 3.50 -9.00 -0.11
C CYS A 12 3.06 -7.55 0.01
N VAL A 13 1.75 -7.34 0.11
CA VAL A 13 1.14 -6.02 0.34
C VAL A 13 0.66 -5.98 1.78
N VAL A 14 1.39 -5.29 2.64
CA VAL A 14 1.07 -5.20 4.07
C VAL A 14 0.52 -3.83 4.42
N GLY A 15 -0.44 -3.78 5.33
CA GLY A 15 -1.08 -2.52 5.71
C GLY A 15 -2.42 -2.70 6.40
N ASP A 16 -3.27 -1.69 6.27
CA ASP A 16 -4.54 -1.58 6.96
C ASP A 16 -5.72 -2.24 6.20
N GLU A 17 -6.94 -1.87 6.57
CA GLU A 17 -8.18 -2.36 5.98
C GLU A 17 -8.32 -2.07 4.49
N LEU A 18 -7.66 -1.04 3.96
CA LEU A 18 -7.72 -0.73 2.53
C LEU A 18 -6.92 -1.74 1.70
N VAL A 19 -5.86 -2.31 2.29
CA VAL A 19 -5.13 -3.44 1.69
C VAL A 19 -6.01 -4.69 1.68
N ALA A 20 -6.80 -4.90 2.74
CA ALA A 20 -7.76 -6.01 2.81
C ALA A 20 -8.98 -5.81 1.90
N GLY A 21 -9.18 -4.61 1.33
CA GLY A 21 -10.31 -4.32 0.45
C GLY A 21 -11.64 -4.13 1.18
N VAL A 22 -11.62 -3.71 2.43
CA VAL A 22 -12.84 -3.45 3.23
C VAL A 22 -13.69 -2.38 2.53
N GLY A 23 -14.99 -2.62 2.41
CA GLY A 23 -15.95 -1.75 1.68
C GLY A 23 -16.17 -2.17 0.22
N ASP A 24 -15.29 -2.94 -0.40
CA ASP A 24 -15.48 -3.45 -1.74
C ASP A 24 -16.35 -4.71 -1.77
N ARG A 25 -17.57 -4.61 -2.26
CA ARG A 25 -18.50 -5.76 -2.38
C ARG A 25 -17.97 -6.91 -3.25
N ARG A 26 -16.97 -6.65 -4.11
CA ARG A 26 -16.32 -7.69 -4.93
C ARG A 26 -15.08 -8.29 -4.25
N GLY A 27 -14.66 -7.75 -3.12
CA GLY A 27 -13.51 -8.23 -2.36
C GLY A 27 -12.16 -8.07 -3.07
N LEU A 28 -12.07 -7.29 -4.14
CA LEU A 28 -10.83 -7.07 -4.89
C LEU A 28 -9.93 -6.02 -4.26
N GLY A 29 -10.52 -5.02 -3.60
CA GLY A 29 -9.79 -3.85 -3.14
C GLY A 29 -9.01 -3.16 -4.27
N TRP A 30 -8.04 -2.31 -3.95
CA TRP A 30 -7.13 -1.76 -4.95
C TRP A 30 -6.07 -2.78 -5.39
N VAL A 31 -5.64 -3.67 -4.48
CA VAL A 31 -4.61 -4.69 -4.77
C VAL A 31 -5.07 -5.62 -5.89
N GLY A 32 -6.24 -6.23 -5.77
CA GLY A 32 -6.76 -7.12 -6.80
C GLY A 32 -6.96 -6.44 -8.14
N ARG A 33 -7.34 -5.15 -8.15
CA ARG A 33 -7.49 -4.36 -9.38
C ARG A 33 -6.16 -4.02 -10.04
N VAL A 34 -5.10 -3.78 -9.27
CA VAL A 34 -3.74 -3.59 -9.78
C VAL A 34 -3.25 -4.88 -10.42
N VAL A 35 -3.39 -6.00 -9.71
CA VAL A 35 -2.96 -7.32 -10.20
C VAL A 35 -3.68 -7.68 -11.51
N ALA A 36 -5.00 -7.48 -11.58
CA ALA A 36 -5.79 -7.77 -12.78
C ALA A 36 -5.40 -6.94 -14.02
N ARG A 37 -4.70 -5.83 -13.83
CA ARG A 37 -4.22 -4.94 -14.92
C ARG A 37 -2.70 -5.01 -15.14
N THR A 38 -2.01 -5.85 -14.38
CA THR A 38 -0.57 -6.06 -14.55
C THR A 38 -0.35 -7.23 -15.51
N PRO A 39 0.37 -7.04 -16.63
CA PRO A 39 0.71 -8.14 -17.54
C PRO A 39 1.53 -9.21 -16.82
N GLN A 40 1.17 -10.48 -17.02
CA GLN A 40 1.80 -11.63 -16.36
C GLN A 40 2.27 -12.71 -17.34
N ASP A 41 2.26 -12.42 -18.63
CA ASP A 41 2.59 -13.40 -19.66
C ASP A 41 4.06 -13.86 -19.56
N GLU A 42 4.97 -12.92 -19.31
CA GLU A 42 6.41 -13.19 -19.21
C GLU A 42 6.87 -13.35 -17.75
N GLN A 43 6.18 -12.69 -16.80
CA GLN A 43 6.57 -12.62 -15.41
C GLN A 43 5.33 -12.88 -14.51
N PRO A 44 5.08 -14.12 -14.11
CA PRO A 44 3.99 -14.44 -13.20
C PRO A 44 4.11 -13.74 -11.85
N LEU A 45 2.98 -13.33 -11.27
CA LEU A 45 2.91 -12.69 -9.96
C LEU A 45 2.14 -13.57 -8.97
N ALA A 46 2.71 -13.77 -7.79
CA ALA A 46 1.99 -14.25 -6.62
C ALA A 46 1.84 -13.08 -5.63
N VAL A 47 0.62 -12.55 -5.48
CA VAL A 47 0.36 -11.37 -4.67
C VAL A 47 -0.42 -11.74 -3.41
N PHE A 48 0.04 -11.28 -2.25
CA PHE A 48 -0.50 -11.58 -0.93
C PHE A 48 -0.96 -10.28 -0.25
N PRO A 49 -2.26 -9.94 -0.29
CA PRO A 49 -2.81 -8.84 0.49
C PRO A 49 -2.87 -9.24 1.97
N LEU A 50 -2.16 -8.50 2.82
CA LEU A 50 -1.96 -8.78 4.24
C LEU A 50 -2.42 -7.57 5.08
N GLY A 51 -3.66 -7.13 4.83
CA GLY A 51 -4.27 -6.01 5.53
C GLY A 51 -4.85 -6.42 6.88
N ILE A 52 -4.65 -5.60 7.91
CA ILE A 52 -5.31 -5.72 9.23
C ILE A 52 -6.10 -4.44 9.50
N PRO A 53 -7.42 -4.51 9.73
CA PRO A 53 -8.21 -3.34 10.06
C PRO A 53 -7.67 -2.57 11.27
N GLY A 54 -7.56 -1.24 11.12
CA GLY A 54 -7.04 -0.36 12.17
C GLY A 54 -5.52 -0.43 12.36
N GLU A 55 -4.79 -1.04 11.45
CA GLU A 55 -3.33 -1.15 11.53
C GLU A 55 -2.65 0.21 11.66
N THR A 56 -1.73 0.30 12.61
CA THR A 56 -0.84 1.44 12.78
C THR A 56 0.56 1.14 12.25
N THR A 57 1.36 2.19 12.03
CA THR A 57 2.77 1.99 11.68
C THR A 57 3.53 1.22 12.76
N ALA A 58 3.16 1.35 14.04
CA ALA A 58 3.76 0.61 15.15
C ALA A 58 3.44 -0.89 15.05
N GLY A 59 2.16 -1.25 14.87
CA GLY A 59 1.75 -2.64 14.69
C GLY A 59 2.43 -3.27 13.47
N LEU A 60 2.56 -2.50 12.37
CA LEU A 60 3.24 -2.98 11.18
C LEU A 60 4.74 -3.26 11.43
N VAL A 61 5.46 -2.39 12.15
CA VAL A 61 6.87 -2.63 12.54
C VAL A 61 7.02 -3.99 13.23
N ASP A 62 6.06 -4.34 14.08
CA ASP A 62 6.15 -5.57 14.88
C ASP A 62 5.91 -6.85 14.05
N ARG A 63 5.04 -6.78 13.01
CA ARG A 63 4.57 -8.00 12.31
C ARG A 63 5.09 -8.20 10.89
N TRP A 64 5.42 -7.12 10.13
CA TRP A 64 5.64 -7.21 8.69
C TRP A 64 6.62 -8.30 8.28
N ARG A 65 7.69 -8.50 9.05
CA ARG A 65 8.71 -9.53 8.78
C ARG A 65 8.18 -10.95 8.87
N GLN A 66 7.44 -11.25 9.94
CA GLN A 66 6.89 -12.59 10.16
C GLN A 66 5.87 -12.94 9.07
N GLU A 67 5.06 -11.96 8.67
CA GLU A 67 4.06 -12.11 7.63
C GLU A 67 4.70 -12.35 6.26
N THR A 68 5.71 -11.59 5.92
CA THR A 68 6.35 -11.66 4.61
C THR A 68 7.30 -12.85 4.48
N ASN A 69 8.06 -13.19 5.51
CA ASN A 69 9.02 -14.30 5.49
C ASN A 69 8.37 -15.66 5.17
N ARG A 70 7.08 -15.83 5.50
CA ARG A 70 6.35 -17.07 5.18
C ARG A 70 5.97 -17.19 3.70
N ARG A 71 6.05 -16.09 2.96
CA ARG A 71 5.55 -15.96 1.58
C ARG A 71 6.66 -15.66 0.58
N PHE A 72 7.74 -15.08 1.07
CA PHE A 72 8.89 -14.81 0.22
C PHE A 72 9.68 -16.09 -0.06
N ASP A 73 10.30 -16.11 -1.22
CA ASP A 73 11.20 -17.18 -1.63
C ASP A 73 12.65 -16.77 -1.36
N ASP A 74 13.53 -17.75 -1.16
CA ASP A 74 14.96 -17.51 -1.03
C ASP A 74 15.64 -17.14 -2.36
N VAL A 75 14.87 -17.14 -3.47
CA VAL A 75 15.38 -16.71 -4.78
C VAL A 75 15.62 -15.21 -4.78
N ALA A 76 16.86 -14.81 -4.95
CA ALA A 76 17.26 -13.41 -4.97
C ALA A 76 16.49 -12.63 -6.04
N GLY A 77 15.90 -11.50 -5.65
CA GLY A 77 15.19 -10.60 -6.56
C GLY A 77 13.74 -10.99 -6.88
N ALA A 78 13.25 -12.15 -6.43
CA ALA A 78 11.86 -12.57 -6.67
C ALA A 78 10.85 -11.94 -5.70
N SER A 79 11.29 -11.44 -4.55
CA SER A 79 10.41 -10.90 -3.51
C SER A 79 10.27 -9.37 -3.60
N ARG A 80 9.08 -8.86 -3.31
CA ARG A 80 8.73 -7.43 -3.34
C ARG A 80 7.84 -7.08 -2.15
N LEU A 81 8.05 -5.91 -1.57
CA LEU A 81 7.25 -5.40 -0.44
C LEU A 81 6.45 -4.17 -0.86
N VAL A 82 5.15 -4.16 -0.57
CA VAL A 82 4.30 -2.97 -0.70
C VAL A 82 3.74 -2.62 0.67
N LEU A 83 3.79 -1.33 1.02
CA LEU A 83 3.21 -0.81 2.26
C LEU A 83 2.01 0.09 1.92
N GLY A 84 0.87 -0.16 2.56
CA GLY A 84 -0.34 0.66 2.41
C GLY A 84 -0.92 0.99 3.78
N LEU A 85 -0.59 2.17 4.33
CA LEU A 85 -0.92 2.57 5.69
C LEU A 85 -1.39 4.02 5.79
N GLY A 86 -2.11 4.31 6.84
CA GLY A 86 -2.33 5.70 7.17
C GLY A 86 -3.36 6.00 8.24
N ARG A 87 -4.60 5.59 8.07
CA ARG A 87 -5.69 6.00 8.94
C ARG A 87 -5.51 5.55 10.38
N GLY A 88 -4.99 4.35 10.59
CA GLY A 88 -4.78 3.79 11.93
C GLY A 88 -3.95 4.70 12.84
N ASP A 89 -2.87 5.28 12.33
CA ASP A 89 -2.03 6.20 13.09
C ASP A 89 -2.78 7.46 13.53
N VAL A 90 -3.57 8.06 12.62
CA VAL A 90 -4.34 9.27 12.91
C VAL A 90 -5.41 8.99 13.98
N LEU A 91 -6.15 7.88 13.84
CA LEU A 91 -7.21 7.50 14.78
C LEU A 91 -6.66 7.10 16.15
N ALA A 92 -5.50 6.47 16.21
CA ALA A 92 -4.82 6.09 17.44
C ALA A 92 -4.03 7.25 18.08
N GLY A 93 -4.01 8.44 17.47
CA GLY A 93 -3.27 9.59 17.99
C GLY A 93 -1.76 9.39 18.00
N VAL A 94 -1.23 8.56 17.10
CA VAL A 94 0.22 8.38 16.94
C VAL A 94 0.83 9.68 16.44
N SER A 95 1.88 10.16 17.10
CA SER A 95 2.51 11.40 16.67
C SER A 95 3.15 11.26 15.27
N LEU A 96 3.09 12.34 14.48
CA LEU A 96 3.69 12.37 13.15
C LEU A 96 5.17 11.97 13.15
N ALA A 97 5.92 12.38 14.17
CA ALA A 97 7.32 12.00 14.35
C ALA A 97 7.49 10.48 14.53
N ARG A 98 6.60 9.85 15.30
CA ARG A 98 6.62 8.41 15.52
C ARG A 98 6.26 7.65 14.24
N SER A 99 5.23 8.07 13.52
CA SER A 99 4.83 7.47 12.24
C SER A 99 5.96 7.54 11.21
N ARG A 100 6.63 8.69 11.10
CA ARG A 100 7.82 8.86 10.25
C ARG A 100 8.95 7.90 10.62
N LEU A 101 9.24 7.78 11.91
CA LEU A 101 10.30 6.88 12.41
C LEU A 101 9.96 5.42 12.12
N ASN A 102 8.71 5.02 12.35
CA ASN A 102 8.27 3.65 12.11
C ASN A 102 8.39 3.28 10.63
N LEU A 103 7.89 4.14 9.72
CA LEU A 103 8.06 3.92 8.28
C LEU A 103 9.55 3.87 7.89
N ALA A 104 10.35 4.82 8.40
CA ALA A 104 11.78 4.85 8.13
C ALA A 104 12.47 3.54 8.53
N ASN A 105 12.18 3.03 9.71
CA ASN A 105 12.74 1.76 10.20
C ASN A 105 12.38 0.58 9.30
N ILE A 106 11.12 0.49 8.83
CA ILE A 106 10.70 -0.57 7.92
C ILE A 106 11.48 -0.47 6.59
N LEU A 107 11.57 0.74 6.02
CA LEU A 107 12.27 0.96 4.75
C LEU A 107 13.77 0.69 4.85
N ASP A 108 14.42 1.12 5.93
CA ASP A 108 15.85 0.90 6.17
C ASP A 108 16.15 -0.60 6.34
N GLU A 109 15.29 -1.32 7.05
CA GLU A 109 15.42 -2.76 7.19
C GLU A 109 15.14 -3.53 5.88
N ALA A 110 14.12 -3.14 5.13
CA ALA A 110 13.83 -3.71 3.82
C ALA A 110 15.02 -3.49 2.85
N HIS A 111 15.60 -2.29 2.87
CA HIS A 111 16.81 -1.98 2.09
C HIS A 111 18.00 -2.86 2.48
N ALA A 112 18.27 -3.03 3.78
CA ALA A 112 19.34 -3.90 4.27
C ALA A 112 19.16 -5.36 3.81
N ARG A 113 17.92 -5.80 3.61
CA ARG A 113 17.55 -7.13 3.09
C ARG A 113 17.53 -7.19 1.56
N ARG A 114 17.84 -6.11 0.85
CA ARG A 114 17.73 -6.00 -0.61
C ARG A 114 16.32 -6.32 -1.11
N LEU A 115 15.31 -5.93 -0.36
CA LEU A 115 13.90 -6.13 -0.65
C LEU A 115 13.33 -4.86 -1.31
N PRO A 116 13.09 -4.84 -2.62
CA PRO A 116 12.50 -3.69 -3.27
C PRO A 116 11.15 -3.37 -2.66
N THR A 117 10.96 -2.09 -2.29
CA THR A 117 9.77 -1.63 -1.56
C THR A 117 9.04 -0.54 -2.33
N PHE A 118 7.72 -0.53 -2.23
CA PHE A 118 6.80 0.45 -2.82
C PHE A 118 5.81 0.90 -1.76
N VAL A 119 5.48 2.19 -1.69
CA VAL A 119 4.59 2.73 -0.65
C VAL A 119 3.39 3.42 -1.27
N VAL A 120 2.20 3.09 -0.77
CA VAL A 120 0.94 3.76 -1.11
C VAL A 120 0.49 4.56 0.10
N GLY A 121 0.36 5.87 -0.07
CA GLY A 121 -0.05 6.78 0.99
C GLY A 121 -1.54 6.68 1.32
N PRO A 122 -1.99 7.23 2.45
CA PRO A 122 -3.38 7.19 2.87
C PRO A 122 -4.25 8.08 1.97
N PRO A 123 -5.42 7.61 1.53
CA PRO A 123 -6.40 8.46 0.86
C PRO A 123 -7.21 9.29 1.88
N PRO A 124 -7.91 10.36 1.44
CA PRO A 124 -8.82 11.13 2.28
C PRO A 124 -10.10 10.37 2.60
N THR A 125 -10.81 10.82 3.64
CA THR A 125 -12.14 10.36 4.05
C THR A 125 -13.16 11.50 3.93
N LEU A 126 -14.42 11.27 4.32
CA LEU A 126 -15.42 12.34 4.44
C LEU A 126 -15.35 13.05 5.81
N THR A 127 -14.46 12.68 6.70
CA THR A 127 -14.34 13.26 8.05
C THR A 127 -13.23 14.32 8.08
N PRO A 128 -13.55 15.64 8.08
CA PRO A 128 -12.54 16.71 8.00
C PRO A 128 -11.46 16.62 9.09
N ALA A 129 -11.84 16.33 10.33
CA ALA A 129 -10.90 16.24 11.44
C ALA A 129 -9.84 15.12 11.25
N VAL A 130 -10.20 14.04 10.58
CA VAL A 130 -9.28 12.94 10.22
C VAL A 130 -8.39 13.34 9.05
N ASN A 131 -8.95 14.07 8.08
CA ASN A 131 -8.26 14.47 6.86
C ASN A 131 -7.07 15.40 7.12
N ASP A 132 -7.13 16.27 8.13
CA ASP A 132 -5.99 17.13 8.49
C ASP A 132 -4.78 16.30 8.92
N GLY A 133 -5.00 15.25 9.70
CA GLY A 133 -3.97 14.29 10.07
C GLY A 133 -3.46 13.48 8.89
N LEU A 134 -4.36 13.00 8.03
CA LEU A 134 -4.02 12.19 6.84
C LEU A 134 -3.19 12.99 5.83
N ARG A 135 -3.52 14.27 5.61
CA ARG A 135 -2.76 15.18 4.73
C ARG A 135 -1.33 15.33 5.21
N GLN A 136 -1.15 15.59 6.52
CA GLN A 136 0.18 15.72 7.12
C GLN A 136 0.96 14.40 7.04
N LEU A 137 0.29 13.29 7.29
CA LEU A 137 0.89 11.96 7.28
C LEU A 137 1.32 11.55 5.86
N SER A 138 0.48 11.79 4.84
CA SER A 138 0.83 11.53 3.43
C SER A 138 2.07 12.31 3.00
N ALA A 139 2.10 13.62 3.32
CA ALA A 139 3.26 14.45 3.02
C ALA A 139 4.54 13.95 3.73
N ALA A 140 4.40 13.56 5.01
CA ALA A 140 5.51 13.04 5.80
C ALA A 140 6.04 11.70 5.27
N PHE A 141 5.16 10.81 4.84
CA PHE A 141 5.54 9.53 4.23
C PHE A 141 6.22 9.72 2.87
N GLY A 142 5.71 10.65 2.04
CA GLY A 142 6.35 11.03 0.79
C GLY A 142 7.78 11.53 1.00
N ASP A 143 8.02 12.39 2.01
CA ASP A 143 9.36 12.88 2.36
C ASP A 143 10.29 11.73 2.83
N VAL A 144 9.81 10.83 3.67
CA VAL A 144 10.58 9.66 4.13
C VAL A 144 10.98 8.76 2.96
N CYS A 145 10.05 8.48 2.04
CA CYS A 145 10.28 7.66 0.85
C CYS A 145 11.25 8.33 -0.12
N HIS A 146 11.04 9.63 -0.40
CA HIS A 146 11.90 10.40 -1.32
C HIS A 146 13.37 10.36 -0.88
N ARG A 147 13.65 10.58 0.40
CA ARG A 147 15.02 10.53 0.97
C ARG A 147 15.69 9.17 0.84
N ARG A 148 14.91 8.09 0.63
CA ARG A 148 15.40 6.71 0.50
C ARG A 148 15.34 6.16 -0.93
N GLY A 149 14.89 6.97 -1.88
CA GLY A 149 14.69 6.53 -3.25
C GLY A 149 13.62 5.45 -3.39
N VAL A 150 12.64 5.40 -2.47
CA VAL A 150 11.53 4.45 -2.49
C VAL A 150 10.35 5.08 -3.24
N PRO A 151 9.75 4.39 -4.23
CA PRO A 151 8.55 4.87 -4.90
C PRO A 151 7.40 5.10 -3.91
N PHE A 152 6.73 6.25 -4.05
CA PHE A 152 5.60 6.65 -3.22
C PHE A 152 4.44 7.12 -4.07
N VAL A 153 3.26 6.56 -3.84
CA VAL A 153 2.01 7.01 -4.46
C VAL A 153 1.25 7.89 -3.48
N ASP A 154 1.17 9.18 -3.78
CA ASP A 154 0.29 10.10 -3.04
C ASP A 154 -1.15 9.85 -3.47
N SER A 155 -1.93 9.16 -2.66
CA SER A 155 -3.36 8.98 -2.88
C SER A 155 -4.22 10.04 -2.17
N TYR A 156 -3.62 10.91 -1.35
CA TYR A 156 -4.37 11.96 -0.66
C TYR A 156 -4.76 13.10 -1.59
N ARG A 157 -3.76 13.79 -2.15
CA ARG A 157 -3.99 15.01 -2.94
C ARG A 157 -4.86 14.80 -4.18
N PRO A 158 -4.64 13.77 -5.01
CA PRO A 158 -5.48 13.56 -6.18
C PRO A 158 -6.93 13.23 -5.85
N LEU A 159 -7.19 12.63 -4.68
CA LEU A 159 -8.52 12.17 -4.30
C LEU A 159 -9.27 13.14 -3.39
N GLU A 160 -8.60 14.13 -2.77
CA GLU A 160 -9.20 15.05 -1.79
C GLU A 160 -10.42 15.81 -2.35
N THR A 161 -10.39 16.16 -3.64
CA THR A 161 -11.46 16.89 -4.33
C THR A 161 -12.02 16.14 -5.53
N HIS A 162 -11.75 14.83 -5.64
CA HIS A 162 -12.20 14.03 -6.79
C HIS A 162 -13.67 13.64 -6.62
N ASP A 163 -14.53 14.08 -7.54
CA ASP A 163 -15.97 13.89 -7.45
C ASP A 163 -16.38 12.42 -7.30
N ASP A 164 -15.83 11.52 -8.14
CA ASP A 164 -16.14 10.09 -8.06
C ASP A 164 -15.69 9.45 -6.73
N TRP A 165 -14.55 9.92 -6.16
CA TRP A 165 -14.09 9.48 -4.86
C TRP A 165 -15.07 9.88 -3.75
N LEU A 166 -15.44 11.16 -3.71
CA LEU A 166 -16.35 11.70 -2.72
C LEU A 166 -17.75 11.06 -2.84
N THR A 167 -18.23 10.83 -4.06
CA THR A 167 -19.50 10.17 -4.33
C THR A 167 -19.48 8.72 -3.84
N ASP A 168 -18.41 7.97 -4.14
CA ASP A 168 -18.26 6.57 -3.73
C ASP A 168 -18.21 6.42 -2.21
N LEU A 169 -17.46 7.28 -1.52
CA LEU A 169 -17.44 7.32 -0.05
C LEU A 169 -18.81 7.66 0.54
N SER A 170 -19.53 8.62 -0.06
CA SER A 170 -20.86 9.06 0.41
C SER A 170 -21.91 7.96 0.27
N ALA A 171 -21.74 7.05 -0.68
CA ALA A 171 -22.61 5.90 -0.86
C ALA A 171 -22.37 4.78 0.17
N GLY A 172 -21.30 4.88 0.97
CA GLY A 172 -20.90 3.94 2.02
C GLY A 172 -20.91 4.57 3.41
N ASP A 173 -19.86 4.31 4.17
CA ASP A 173 -19.69 4.81 5.55
C ASP A 173 -18.86 6.11 5.63
N GLY A 174 -18.52 6.69 4.50
CA GLY A 174 -17.71 7.91 4.40
C GLY A 174 -16.21 7.69 4.61
N THR A 175 -15.77 6.46 4.75
CA THR A 175 -14.41 6.11 5.13
C THR A 175 -13.81 5.02 4.24
N HIS A 176 -14.56 3.97 4.00
CA HIS A 176 -14.13 2.85 3.17
C HIS A 176 -14.67 3.03 1.76
N PRO A 177 -13.78 3.05 0.75
CA PRO A 177 -14.25 3.17 -0.63
C PRO A 177 -14.94 1.90 -1.11
N GLY A 178 -15.86 2.08 -2.03
CA GLY A 178 -16.45 0.99 -2.80
C GLY A 178 -15.63 0.68 -4.05
N GLN A 179 -16.31 0.17 -5.08
CA GLN A 179 -15.65 -0.27 -6.31
C GLN A 179 -14.99 0.87 -7.08
N ALA A 180 -15.63 2.04 -7.16
CA ALA A 180 -15.11 3.19 -7.89
C ALA A 180 -13.87 3.75 -7.19
N GLY A 181 -13.94 4.00 -5.89
CA GLY A 181 -12.82 4.54 -5.11
C GLY A 181 -11.60 3.60 -5.11
N TYR A 182 -11.80 2.29 -4.95
CA TYR A 182 -10.71 1.34 -5.12
C TYR A 182 -10.15 1.31 -6.54
N GLY A 183 -10.98 1.56 -7.54
CA GLY A 183 -10.54 1.73 -8.93
C GLY A 183 -9.61 2.92 -9.11
N LEU A 184 -9.91 4.03 -8.44
CA LEU A 184 -9.08 5.24 -8.46
C LEU A 184 -7.72 5.02 -7.77
N ILE A 185 -7.70 4.40 -6.59
CA ILE A 185 -6.43 4.03 -5.92
C ILE A 185 -5.60 3.12 -6.84
N ALA A 186 -6.21 2.10 -7.42
CA ALA A 186 -5.51 1.19 -8.34
C ALA A 186 -4.95 1.93 -9.55
N TRP A 187 -5.69 2.90 -10.10
CA TRP A 187 -5.23 3.75 -11.20
C TRP A 187 -3.99 4.55 -10.79
N LEU A 188 -4.01 5.19 -9.62
CA LEU A 188 -2.87 5.93 -9.09
C LEU A 188 -1.64 5.04 -8.91
N VAL A 189 -1.80 3.84 -8.37
CA VAL A 189 -0.71 2.87 -8.20
C VAL A 189 -0.10 2.47 -9.53
N LEU A 190 -0.93 2.11 -10.52
CA LEU A 190 -0.47 1.70 -11.85
C LEU A 190 0.32 2.81 -12.56
N HIS A 191 -0.13 4.08 -12.43
CA HIS A 191 0.53 5.24 -13.03
C HIS A 191 1.65 5.82 -12.15
N GLY A 192 1.73 5.42 -10.89
CA GLY A 192 2.76 5.82 -9.93
C GLY A 192 4.07 5.03 -10.00
N GLY A 193 4.34 4.35 -11.12
CA GLY A 193 5.60 3.63 -11.33
C GLY A 193 5.54 2.12 -10.99
N TRP A 194 4.35 1.53 -10.87
CA TRP A 194 4.17 0.12 -10.53
C TRP A 194 4.90 -0.83 -11.49
N HIS A 195 4.74 -0.63 -12.81
CA HIS A 195 5.35 -1.50 -13.81
C HIS A 195 6.88 -1.39 -13.81
N ALA A 196 7.42 -0.15 -13.75
CA ALA A 196 8.85 0.09 -13.64
C ALA A 196 9.46 -0.57 -12.39
N TRP A 197 8.77 -0.42 -11.25
CA TRP A 197 9.22 -1.02 -9.99
C TRP A 197 9.22 -2.55 -10.02
N LEU A 198 8.28 -3.18 -10.72
CA LEU A 198 8.28 -4.62 -10.96
C LEU A 198 9.35 -5.07 -11.99
N GLY A 199 9.91 -4.15 -12.78
CA GLY A 199 10.80 -4.46 -13.91
C GLY A 199 10.04 -4.90 -15.16
N LEU A 200 8.79 -4.49 -15.33
CA LEU A 200 7.89 -4.83 -16.45
C LEU A 200 7.77 -3.71 -17.50
N GLU A 201 8.61 -2.68 -17.45
CA GLU A 201 8.66 -1.65 -18.50
C GLU A 201 9.29 -2.21 -19.77
N ARG A 202 8.61 -1.94 -20.90
CA ARG A 202 9.11 -2.19 -22.25
C ARG A 202 9.70 -0.92 -22.86
#